data_0150c7c0d4b0b284925aae111545e0a6
#
_entry.id   0150c7c0d4b0b284925aae111545e0a6
#
_cell.length_a   1.000
_cell.length_b   1.000
_cell.length_c   1.000
_cell.angle_alpha   90.00
_cell.angle_beta   90.00
_cell.angle_gamma   90.00
#
_symmetry.space_group_name_H-M   'P 1'
#
loop_
_entity.id
_entity.type
_entity.pdbx_description
1 polymer ?
#
loop_
_entity_poly.entity_id
_entity_poly.type
_entity_poly.pdbx_seq_one_letter_code
_entity_poly.pdbx_strand_id
1 'polypeptide(L)'
;MSATSRTRPAQSPLHGAAGWANLRGRHLGSVAFLTNRVTGLLLIGYLYLHLGVLYLLTEGPGSWASVLHLFENHYFLALESLLILFILVHGLNGLRLALVGTGVGVSRHRTWFTAAMSVSAALYVVVVLAMFGVI
;
A
#
# COMPACT_ATOMS: atom_id res chain seq x y z
N MET A 1 -25.60 49.91 -7.26
CA MET A 1 -24.83 48.86 -6.57
C MET A 1 -25.02 47.60 -7.39
N SER A 2 -24.02 47.25 -8.24
CA SER A 2 -24.09 46.11 -9.13
C SER A 2 -23.45 44.89 -8.41
N ALA A 3 -24.27 43.87 -8.13
CA ALA A 3 -23.81 42.61 -7.54
C ALA A 3 -23.11 41.80 -8.65
N THR A 4 -21.79 41.75 -8.64
CA THR A 4 -21.00 40.85 -9.47
C THR A 4 -21.27 39.41 -8.99
N SER A 5 -22.11 38.69 -9.73
CA SER A 5 -22.27 37.24 -9.54
C SER A 5 -20.95 36.54 -9.85
N ARG A 6 -20.26 36.08 -8.81
CA ARG A 6 -19.13 35.15 -8.98
C ARG A 6 -19.68 33.83 -9.51
N THR A 7 -19.58 33.64 -10.81
CA THR A 7 -19.80 32.33 -11.43
C THR A 7 -18.78 31.34 -10.86
N ARG A 8 -19.23 30.35 -10.12
CA ARG A 8 -18.36 29.23 -9.73
C ARG A 8 -17.81 28.59 -11.00
N PRO A 9 -16.49 28.37 -11.09
CA PRO A 9 -15.93 27.65 -12.23
C PRO A 9 -16.61 26.28 -12.34
N ALA A 10 -17.02 25.92 -13.56
CA ALA A 10 -17.66 24.65 -13.85
C ALA A 10 -16.77 23.51 -13.30
N GLN A 11 -17.31 22.72 -12.39
CA GLN A 11 -16.62 21.53 -11.88
C GLN A 11 -16.45 20.57 -13.06
N SER A 12 -15.22 20.16 -13.34
CA SER A 12 -14.92 19.24 -14.43
C SER A 12 -15.68 17.91 -14.24
N PRO A 13 -16.19 17.29 -15.31
CA PRO A 13 -17.01 16.07 -15.25
C PRO A 13 -16.27 14.81 -14.81
N LEU A 14 -15.04 14.91 -14.32
CA LEU A 14 -14.25 13.77 -13.86
C LEU A 14 -14.55 13.41 -12.38
N HIS A 15 -15.83 13.40 -11.99
CA HIS A 15 -16.25 12.95 -10.65
C HIS A 15 -16.46 11.42 -10.54
N GLY A 16 -16.08 10.64 -11.56
CA GLY A 16 -16.12 9.18 -11.53
C GLY A 16 -14.82 8.56 -11.03
N ALA A 17 -14.75 7.22 -11.11
CA ALA A 17 -13.57 6.42 -10.72
C ALA A 17 -12.26 6.91 -11.35
N ALA A 18 -12.30 7.48 -12.57
CA ALA A 18 -11.14 8.05 -13.25
C ALA A 18 -10.59 9.32 -12.57
N GLY A 19 -11.43 10.12 -11.91
CA GLY A 19 -10.99 11.27 -11.10
C GLY A 19 -10.20 10.86 -9.85
N TRP A 20 -10.40 9.65 -9.42
CA TRP A 20 -9.74 9.06 -8.26
C TRP A 20 -8.24 8.81 -8.50
N ALA A 21 -7.88 8.35 -9.70
CA ALA A 21 -6.52 8.02 -10.10
C ALA A 21 -5.74 9.24 -10.64
N ASN A 22 -6.38 10.39 -10.83
CA ASN A 22 -5.71 11.58 -11.35
C ASN A 22 -4.86 12.25 -10.24
N LEU A 23 -3.54 12.06 -10.32
CA LEU A 23 -2.55 12.61 -9.36
C LEU A 23 -2.01 13.98 -9.79
N ARG A 24 -2.37 14.48 -10.98
CA ARG A 24 -1.90 15.79 -11.49
C ARG A 24 -2.40 16.92 -10.59
N GLY A 25 -1.47 17.68 -10.01
CA GLY A 25 -1.76 18.83 -9.14
C GLY A 25 -2.26 18.49 -7.74
N ARG A 26 -2.24 17.23 -7.31
CA ARG A 26 -2.63 16.84 -5.95
C ARG A 26 -1.50 17.05 -4.94
N HIS A 27 -1.86 17.53 -3.75
CA HIS A 27 -0.94 17.64 -2.63
C HIS A 27 -0.46 16.26 -2.17
N LEU A 28 0.75 16.18 -1.62
CA LEU A 28 1.36 14.96 -1.07
C LEU A 28 0.41 14.13 -0.18
N GLY A 29 -0.51 14.79 0.53
CA GLY A 29 -1.53 14.12 1.33
C GLY A 29 -2.47 13.22 0.52
N SER A 30 -2.86 13.64 -0.68
CA SER A 30 -3.71 12.83 -1.57
C SER A 30 -2.96 11.64 -2.13
N VAL A 31 -1.67 11.82 -2.45
CA VAL A 31 -0.81 10.70 -2.90
C VAL A 31 -0.67 9.67 -1.79
N ALA A 32 -0.34 10.09 -0.57
CA ALA A 32 -0.22 9.22 0.58
C ALA A 32 -1.52 8.43 0.87
N PHE A 33 -2.67 9.09 0.74
CA PHE A 33 -3.98 8.46 0.91
C PHE A 33 -4.27 7.42 -0.17
N LEU A 34 -3.98 7.73 -1.44
CA LEU A 34 -4.16 6.79 -2.54
C LEU A 34 -3.24 5.58 -2.42
N THR A 35 -1.95 5.81 -2.10
CA THR A 35 -0.97 4.74 -1.84
C THR A 35 -1.50 3.78 -0.77
N ASN A 36 -2.04 4.31 0.33
CA ASN A 36 -2.58 3.47 1.40
C ASN A 36 -3.78 2.64 0.95
N ARG A 37 -4.67 3.20 0.15
CA ARG A 37 -5.83 2.46 -0.38
C ARG A 37 -5.43 1.37 -1.37
N VAL A 38 -4.55 1.69 -2.31
CA VAL A 38 -4.08 0.72 -3.32
C VAL A 38 -3.37 -0.45 -2.63
N THR A 39 -2.41 -0.16 -1.74
CA THR A 39 -1.71 -1.21 -0.99
C THR A 39 -2.66 -2.01 -0.11
N GLY A 40 -3.65 -1.38 0.52
CA GLY A 40 -4.68 -2.08 1.31
C GLY A 40 -5.53 -3.04 0.46
N LEU A 41 -5.95 -2.64 -0.74
CA LEU A 41 -6.69 -3.53 -1.65
C LEU A 41 -5.84 -4.72 -2.11
N LEU A 42 -4.56 -4.49 -2.39
CA LEU A 42 -3.62 -5.56 -2.76
C LEU A 42 -3.43 -6.54 -1.60
N LEU A 43 -3.32 -6.05 -0.36
CA LEU A 43 -3.23 -6.88 0.84
C LEU A 43 -4.50 -7.69 1.09
N ILE A 44 -5.68 -7.14 0.82
CA ILE A 44 -6.94 -7.90 0.91
C ILE A 44 -6.95 -9.04 -0.11
N GLY A 45 -6.57 -8.78 -1.37
CA GLY A 45 -6.45 -9.83 -2.39
C GLY A 45 -5.47 -10.92 -1.99
N TYR A 46 -4.32 -10.54 -1.45
CA TYR A 46 -3.34 -11.49 -0.92
C TYR A 46 -3.91 -12.31 0.25
N LEU A 47 -4.63 -11.69 1.17
CA LEU A 47 -5.24 -12.39 2.31
C LEU A 47 -6.15 -13.53 1.85
N TYR A 48 -7.00 -13.30 0.84
CA TYR A 48 -7.85 -14.35 0.28
C TYR A 48 -7.03 -15.48 -0.34
N LEU A 49 -5.97 -15.15 -1.07
CA LEU A 49 -5.06 -16.14 -1.65
C LEU A 49 -4.37 -16.94 -0.54
N HIS A 50 -3.89 -16.26 0.50
CA HIS A 50 -3.25 -16.90 1.67
C HIS A 50 -4.19 -17.85 2.40
N LEU A 51 -5.45 -17.47 2.61
CA LEU A 51 -6.47 -18.34 3.19
C LEU A 51 -6.71 -19.58 2.32
N GLY A 52 -6.71 -19.42 0.99
CA GLY A 52 -6.80 -20.54 0.07
C GLY A 52 -5.62 -21.51 0.21
N VAL A 53 -4.41 -20.99 0.33
CA VAL A 53 -3.21 -21.82 0.58
C VAL A 53 -3.30 -22.54 1.93
N LEU A 54 -3.71 -21.84 2.99
CA LEU A 54 -3.89 -22.44 4.31
C LEU A 54 -4.98 -23.53 4.32
N TYR A 55 -6.02 -23.38 3.51
CA TYR A 55 -7.04 -24.41 3.36
C TYR A 55 -6.44 -25.74 2.88
N LEU A 56 -5.42 -25.71 2.01
CA LEU A 56 -4.75 -26.92 1.54
C LEU A 56 -4.07 -27.73 2.65
N LEU A 57 -3.77 -27.09 3.82
CA LEU A 57 -3.30 -27.83 5.01
C LEU A 57 -4.35 -28.82 5.55
N THR A 58 -5.62 -28.56 5.31
CA THR A 58 -6.71 -29.44 5.75
C THR A 58 -6.89 -30.67 4.86
N GLU A 59 -6.34 -30.63 3.65
CA GLU A 59 -6.48 -31.73 2.66
C GLU A 59 -5.40 -32.80 2.79
N GLY A 60 -4.41 -32.60 3.66
CA GLY A 60 -3.42 -33.61 4.00
C GLY A 60 -2.00 -33.32 3.48
N PRO A 61 -1.03 -34.21 3.84
CA PRO A 61 0.40 -33.94 3.59
C PRO A 61 0.80 -33.84 2.11
N GLY A 62 0.10 -34.50 1.21
CA GLY A 62 0.41 -34.49 -0.23
C GLY A 62 0.13 -33.14 -0.87
N SER A 63 -1.01 -32.52 -0.55
CA SER A 63 -1.37 -31.18 -1.03
C SER A 63 -0.41 -30.12 -0.52
N TRP A 64 -0.03 -30.22 0.75
CA TRP A 64 0.93 -29.32 1.36
C TRP A 64 2.33 -29.43 0.74
N ALA A 65 2.83 -30.64 0.49
CA ALA A 65 4.12 -30.85 -0.17
C ALA A 65 4.19 -30.19 -1.55
N SER A 66 3.08 -30.23 -2.31
CA SER A 66 2.98 -29.56 -3.61
C SER A 66 3.06 -28.03 -3.48
N VAL A 67 2.45 -27.47 -2.46
CA VAL A 67 2.51 -26.03 -2.16
C VAL A 67 3.94 -25.63 -1.75
N LEU A 68 4.60 -26.38 -0.87
CA LEU A 68 5.97 -26.11 -0.46
C LEU A 68 6.93 -26.05 -1.64
N HIS A 69 6.78 -26.98 -2.61
CA HIS A 69 7.60 -26.97 -3.82
C HIS A 69 7.43 -25.69 -4.67
N LEU A 70 6.25 -25.05 -4.62
CA LEU A 70 6.04 -23.76 -5.26
C LEU A 70 6.81 -22.63 -4.55
N PHE A 71 6.96 -22.68 -3.24
CA PHE A 71 7.69 -21.66 -2.46
C PHE A 71 9.22 -21.71 -2.68
N GLU A 72 9.76 -22.81 -3.15
CA GLU A 72 11.17 -22.93 -3.53
C GLU A 72 11.48 -22.18 -4.86
N ASN A 73 10.46 -21.76 -5.60
CA ASN A 73 10.64 -21.06 -6.85
C ASN A 73 10.95 -19.57 -6.63
N HIS A 74 11.97 -19.07 -7.33
CA HIS A 74 12.40 -17.65 -7.26
C HIS A 74 11.28 -16.65 -7.58
N TYR A 75 10.28 -17.03 -8.39
CA TYR A 75 9.12 -16.18 -8.66
C TYR A 75 8.24 -16.01 -7.42
N PHE A 76 8.07 -17.05 -6.60
CA PHE A 76 7.36 -16.99 -5.33
C PHE A 76 8.10 -16.10 -4.33
N LEU A 77 9.42 -16.27 -4.24
CA LEU A 77 10.26 -15.42 -3.39
C LEU A 77 10.14 -13.94 -3.76
N ALA A 78 10.08 -13.62 -5.06
CA ALA A 78 9.86 -12.25 -5.54
C ALA A 78 8.47 -11.73 -5.17
N LEU A 79 7.42 -12.55 -5.31
CA LEU A 79 6.04 -12.18 -4.90
C LEU A 79 5.94 -11.97 -3.39
N GLU A 80 6.59 -12.80 -2.60
CA GLU A 80 6.65 -12.68 -1.15
C GLU A 80 7.38 -11.38 -0.74
N SER A 81 8.50 -11.07 -1.38
CA SER A 81 9.19 -9.80 -1.14
C SER A 81 8.32 -8.59 -1.46
N LEU A 82 7.57 -8.64 -2.58
CA LEU A 82 6.64 -7.57 -2.96
C LEU A 82 5.51 -7.41 -1.94
N LEU A 83 5.02 -8.52 -1.39
CA LEU A 83 4.03 -8.50 -0.30
C LEU A 83 4.56 -7.76 0.93
N ILE A 84 5.79 -8.07 1.35
CA ILE A 84 6.44 -7.41 2.47
C ILE A 84 6.55 -5.90 2.24
N LEU A 85 6.88 -5.49 1.01
CA LEU A 85 6.86 -4.07 0.63
C LEU A 85 5.47 -3.45 0.85
N PHE A 86 4.40 -4.12 0.43
CA PHE A 86 3.04 -3.60 0.61
C PHE A 86 2.66 -3.52 2.09
N ILE A 87 3.04 -4.50 2.91
CA ILE A 87 2.81 -4.49 4.36
C ILE A 87 3.53 -3.29 5.00
N LEU A 88 4.79 -3.06 4.69
CA LEU A 88 5.59 -1.96 5.23
C LEU A 88 5.02 -0.60 4.82
N VAL A 89 4.76 -0.41 3.53
CA VAL A 89 4.21 0.85 3.01
C VAL A 89 2.82 1.11 3.55
N HIS A 90 1.94 0.11 3.53
CA HIS A 90 0.57 0.25 4.03
C HIS A 90 0.54 0.51 5.54
N GLY A 91 1.31 -0.25 6.31
CA GLY A 91 1.34 -0.14 7.77
C GLY A 91 1.91 1.19 8.25
N LEU A 92 3.10 1.56 7.79
CA LEU A 92 3.75 2.81 8.22
C LEU A 92 3.03 4.06 7.72
N ASN A 93 2.57 4.06 6.46
CA ASN A 93 1.78 5.17 5.95
C ASN A 93 0.37 5.20 6.57
N GLY A 94 -0.23 4.04 6.85
CA GLY A 94 -1.51 3.93 7.56
C GLY A 94 -1.41 4.48 8.97
N LEU A 95 -0.38 4.13 9.73
CA LEU A 95 -0.10 4.67 11.06
C LEU A 95 0.05 6.20 11.02
N ARG A 96 0.82 6.69 10.05
CA ARG A 96 0.95 8.14 9.83
C ARG A 96 -0.41 8.79 9.54
N LEU A 97 -1.24 8.20 8.67
CA LEU A 97 -2.57 8.74 8.35
C LEU A 97 -3.48 8.76 9.59
N ALA A 98 -3.42 7.73 10.43
CA ALA A 98 -4.15 7.68 11.69
C ALA A 98 -3.71 8.80 12.63
N LEU A 99 -2.39 8.97 12.84
CA LEU A 99 -1.85 10.03 13.71
C LEU A 99 -2.24 11.43 13.23
N VAL A 100 -2.08 11.71 11.94
CA VAL A 100 -2.48 13.01 11.37
C VAL A 100 -3.99 13.22 11.46
N GLY A 101 -4.79 12.14 11.33
CA GLY A 101 -6.24 12.17 11.49
C GLY A 101 -6.70 12.55 12.91
N THR A 102 -5.91 12.23 13.94
CA THR A 102 -6.16 12.67 15.33
C THR A 102 -5.63 14.06 15.64
N GLY A 103 -5.06 14.76 14.67
CA GLY A 103 -4.49 16.10 14.83
C GLY A 103 -2.99 16.10 15.15
N VAL A 104 -2.37 14.94 15.38
CA VAL A 104 -0.95 14.85 15.73
C VAL A 104 -0.08 15.06 14.48
N GLY A 105 0.80 16.04 14.53
CA GLY A 105 1.80 16.26 13.48
C GLY A 105 1.26 16.82 12.16
N VAL A 106 0.06 17.43 12.13
CA VAL A 106 -0.59 17.99 10.93
C VAL A 106 0.33 18.97 10.20
N SER A 107 1.04 19.84 10.94
CA SER A 107 1.96 20.84 10.39
C SER A 107 3.19 20.20 9.69
N ARG A 108 3.55 18.98 10.09
CA ARG A 108 4.72 18.22 9.57
C ARG A 108 4.31 17.00 8.75
N HIS A 109 3.10 16.96 8.23
CA HIS A 109 2.56 15.81 7.51
C HIS A 109 3.44 15.34 6.33
N ARG A 110 4.18 16.24 5.68
CA ARG A 110 5.14 15.92 4.61
C ARG A 110 6.37 15.17 5.16
N THR A 111 6.95 15.66 6.25
CA THR A 111 8.10 15.02 6.90
C THR A 111 7.74 13.62 7.41
N TRP A 112 6.56 13.45 7.99
CA TRP A 112 6.07 12.16 8.42
C TRP A 112 5.88 11.18 7.25
N PHE A 113 5.40 11.67 6.10
CA PHE A 113 5.27 10.83 4.90
C PHE A 113 6.62 10.40 4.36
N THR A 114 7.57 11.32 4.20
CA THR A 114 8.91 10.97 3.72
C THR A 114 9.62 10.04 4.69
N ALA A 115 9.51 10.26 6.00
CA ALA A 115 10.07 9.36 7.01
C ALA A 115 9.46 7.95 6.91
N ALA A 116 8.14 7.83 6.82
CA ALA A 116 7.48 6.53 6.67
C ALA A 116 7.95 5.79 5.40
N MET A 117 8.05 6.48 4.26
CA MET A 117 8.54 5.88 3.01
C MET A 117 10.01 5.48 3.09
N SER A 118 10.87 6.33 3.69
CA SER A 118 12.30 6.01 3.86
C SER A 118 12.51 4.82 4.79
N VAL A 119 11.77 4.74 5.90
CA VAL A 119 11.83 3.59 6.80
C VAL A 119 11.31 2.33 6.12
N SER A 120 10.21 2.41 5.37
CA SER A 120 9.70 1.28 4.58
C SER A 120 10.74 0.77 3.59
N ALA A 121 11.40 1.68 2.87
CA ALA A 121 12.42 1.33 1.89
C ALA A 121 13.66 0.68 2.56
N ALA A 122 14.13 1.24 3.67
CA ALA A 122 15.27 0.71 4.42
C ALA A 122 14.98 -0.70 4.95
N LEU A 123 13.83 -0.90 5.60
CA LEU A 123 13.42 -2.21 6.10
C LEU A 123 13.23 -3.21 4.97
N TYR A 124 12.64 -2.78 3.85
CA TYR A 124 12.46 -3.64 2.68
C TYR A 124 13.80 -4.14 2.14
N VAL A 125 14.80 -3.25 2.00
CA VAL A 125 16.14 -3.64 1.55
C VAL A 125 16.75 -4.69 2.49
N VAL A 126 16.70 -4.48 3.80
CA VAL A 126 17.22 -5.44 4.78
C VAL A 126 16.52 -6.80 4.64
N VAL A 127 15.21 -6.82 4.52
CA VAL A 127 14.44 -8.07 4.38
C VAL A 127 14.79 -8.78 3.08
N VAL A 128 14.89 -8.06 1.96
CA VAL A 128 15.26 -8.65 0.67
C VAL A 128 16.66 -9.26 0.73
N LEU A 129 17.63 -8.54 1.29
CA LEU A 129 19.00 -9.07 1.46
C LEU A 129 19.02 -10.35 2.30
N ALA A 130 18.23 -10.40 3.37
CA ALA A 130 18.08 -11.61 4.19
C ALA A 130 17.39 -12.75 3.43
N MET A 131 16.32 -12.46 2.69
CA MET A 131 15.59 -13.47 1.90
C MET A 131 16.45 -14.12 0.81
N PHE A 132 17.34 -13.35 0.19
CA PHE A 132 18.22 -13.84 -0.86
C PHE A 132 19.60 -14.34 -0.32
N GLY A 133 19.76 -14.42 0.99
CA GLY A 133 20.96 -14.99 1.63
C GLY A 133 22.22 -14.13 1.46
N VAL A 134 22.06 -12.81 1.34
CA VAL A 134 23.18 -11.87 1.21
C VAL A 134 23.73 -11.46 2.59
N ILE A 135 22.84 -11.46 3.61
CA ILE A 135 23.14 -11.17 5.03
C ILE A 135 22.53 -12.24 5.92
#